data_095042a7f8d94728c85424782f1863d6
#
_entry.id   095042a7f8d94728c85424782f1863d6
#
_cell.length_a   1.000
_cell.length_b   1.000
_cell.length_c   1.000
_cell.angle_alpha   90.00
_cell.angle_beta   90.00
_cell.angle_gamma   90.00
#
_symmetry.space_group_name_H-M   'P 1'
#
loop_
_entity.id
_entity.type
_entity.pdbx_description
1 polymer ?
#
loop_
_entity_poly.entity_id
_entity_poly.type
_entity_poly.pdbx_seq_one_letter_code
_entity_poly.pdbx_strand_id
1 'polypeptide(L)'
;VDDLGLKSGNRVLIRSANNPMMVACWFAILKAGGIVVATMPLLRSKELTIIIDCAEISHLLCDKELEEEIHLVKSDFLKQTCFYGNSQLEELIASKPKTFNNYHSKSDSVALIGFTSGTTGLPKMTAHYHRDILNICEAFPQYSLQPTPNDIFTGSPPLGFTFGLGGLVLFPMYFGASTFLIEKPSPDLLLKAIQDFKITICFTAPTAWRIITTKVNDYDISSLRKCVSAGETLP
;
A
#
# COMPACT_ATOMS: atom_id res chain seq x y z
N VAL A 1 7.27 -16.54 -8.69
CA VAL A 1 8.58 -17.13 -8.48
C VAL A 1 9.10 -17.67 -9.80
N ASP A 2 8.53 -18.76 -10.34
CA ASP A 2 9.10 -19.46 -11.48
C ASP A 2 9.18 -18.61 -12.75
N ASP A 3 8.08 -17.98 -13.15
CA ASP A 3 8.04 -17.21 -14.40
C ASP A 3 8.83 -15.90 -14.36
N LEU A 4 8.90 -15.26 -13.21
CA LEU A 4 9.62 -14.00 -13.03
C LEU A 4 11.03 -14.20 -12.47
N GLY A 5 11.43 -15.43 -12.10
CA GLY A 5 12.74 -15.71 -11.53
C GLY A 5 12.99 -15.10 -10.16
N LEU A 6 11.91 -14.79 -9.38
CA LEU A 6 12.03 -14.17 -8.08
C LEU A 6 12.70 -15.09 -7.07
N LYS A 7 13.75 -14.61 -6.43
CA LYS A 7 14.49 -15.30 -5.36
C LYS A 7 14.29 -14.58 -4.03
N SER A 8 14.44 -15.32 -2.94
CA SER A 8 14.44 -14.74 -1.59
C SER A 8 15.43 -13.59 -1.47
N GLY A 9 15.00 -12.48 -0.86
CA GLY A 9 15.79 -11.26 -0.70
C GLY A 9 15.78 -10.33 -1.91
N ASN A 10 15.20 -10.71 -3.06
CA ASN A 10 15.00 -9.76 -4.15
C ASN A 10 14.06 -8.63 -3.72
N ARG A 11 14.42 -7.39 -4.07
CA ARG A 11 13.56 -6.22 -3.87
C ARG A 11 12.62 -6.10 -5.07
N VAL A 12 11.33 -5.99 -4.75
CA VAL A 12 10.26 -5.91 -5.75
C VAL A 12 9.51 -4.60 -5.58
N LEU A 13 9.56 -3.76 -6.60
CA LEU A 13 8.76 -2.54 -6.64
C LEU A 13 7.31 -2.87 -6.97
N ILE A 14 6.37 -2.29 -6.22
CA ILE A 14 4.96 -2.25 -6.59
C ILE A 14 4.59 -0.80 -6.91
N ARG A 15 4.02 -0.59 -8.11
CA ARG A 15 3.50 0.71 -8.54
C ARG A 15 2.02 0.57 -8.86
N SER A 16 1.17 1.16 -8.04
CA SER A 16 -0.28 1.03 -8.16
C SER A 16 -1.03 2.15 -7.45
N ALA A 17 -2.28 2.35 -7.84
CA ALA A 17 -3.29 3.00 -7.01
C ALA A 17 -3.72 2.06 -5.85
N ASN A 18 -4.58 2.59 -4.95
CA ASN A 18 -5.12 1.81 -3.83
C ASN A 18 -6.17 0.80 -4.31
N ASN A 19 -5.75 -0.36 -4.76
CA ASN A 19 -6.68 -1.40 -5.22
C ASN A 19 -6.35 -2.79 -4.63
N PRO A 20 -7.29 -3.75 -4.71
CA PRO A 20 -7.09 -5.09 -4.15
C PRO A 20 -5.92 -5.85 -4.76
N MET A 21 -5.59 -5.62 -6.04
CA MET A 21 -4.46 -6.29 -6.69
C MET A 21 -3.12 -5.83 -6.11
N MET A 22 -2.98 -4.55 -5.77
CA MET A 22 -1.81 -4.05 -5.04
C MET A 22 -1.60 -4.79 -3.72
N VAL A 23 -2.67 -5.00 -2.96
CA VAL A 23 -2.64 -5.75 -1.69
C VAL A 23 -2.24 -7.20 -1.92
N ALA A 24 -2.83 -7.85 -2.93
CA ALA A 24 -2.49 -9.22 -3.30
C ALA A 24 -1.01 -9.36 -3.69
N CYS A 25 -0.49 -8.45 -4.52
CA CYS A 25 0.91 -8.40 -4.92
C CYS A 25 1.83 -8.20 -3.70
N TRP A 26 1.46 -7.31 -2.78
CA TRP A 26 2.21 -7.03 -1.57
C TRP A 26 2.43 -8.31 -0.74
N PHE A 27 1.36 -9.04 -0.45
CA PHE A 27 1.46 -10.31 0.27
C PHE A 27 2.13 -11.42 -0.54
N ALA A 28 1.91 -11.48 -1.85
CA ALA A 28 2.53 -12.47 -2.72
C ALA A 28 4.05 -12.35 -2.71
N ILE A 29 4.60 -11.12 -2.72
CA ILE A 29 6.04 -10.89 -2.63
C ILE A 29 6.59 -11.42 -1.32
N LEU A 30 5.95 -11.12 -0.18
CA LEU A 30 6.39 -11.63 1.14
C LEU A 30 6.30 -13.16 1.21
N LYS A 31 5.22 -13.75 0.72
CA LYS A 31 5.05 -15.21 0.66
C LYS A 31 6.13 -15.90 -0.19
N ALA A 32 6.63 -15.20 -1.21
CA ALA A 32 7.72 -15.67 -2.06
C ALA A 32 9.12 -15.40 -1.47
N GLY A 33 9.22 -14.75 -0.31
CA GLY A 33 10.48 -14.39 0.34
C GLY A 33 11.13 -13.12 -0.22
N GLY A 34 10.43 -12.35 -1.05
CA GLY A 34 10.89 -11.07 -1.55
C GLY A 34 10.72 -9.93 -0.53
N ILE A 35 11.35 -8.81 -0.80
CA ILE A 35 11.25 -7.58 -0.02
C ILE A 35 10.40 -6.57 -0.80
N VAL A 36 9.34 -6.07 -0.18
CA VAL A 36 8.43 -5.13 -0.84
C VAL A 36 9.02 -3.73 -0.83
N VAL A 37 8.93 -3.05 -1.98
CA VAL A 37 9.11 -1.60 -2.11
C VAL A 37 7.86 -1.06 -2.79
N ALA A 38 7.04 -0.30 -2.09
CA ALA A 38 5.79 0.21 -2.67
C ALA A 38 5.90 1.70 -2.96
N THR A 39 5.30 2.13 -4.07
CA THR A 39 5.29 3.54 -4.50
C THR A 39 3.89 3.99 -4.87
N MET A 40 3.68 5.30 -4.83
CA MET A 40 2.42 5.91 -5.22
C MET A 40 2.38 6.25 -6.73
N PRO A 41 1.18 6.40 -7.32
CA PRO A 41 1.00 6.71 -8.74
C PRO A 41 1.65 8.02 -9.22
N LEU A 42 1.81 9.00 -8.32
CA LEU A 42 2.28 10.34 -8.69
C LEU A 42 3.78 10.44 -8.99
N LEU A 43 4.58 9.42 -8.62
CA LEU A 43 6.01 9.45 -8.90
C LEU A 43 6.27 9.34 -10.40
N ARG A 44 7.23 10.14 -10.86
CA ARG A 44 7.67 10.16 -12.26
C ARG A 44 8.90 9.26 -12.46
N SER A 45 9.25 9.01 -13.70
CA SER A 45 10.37 8.15 -14.10
C SER A 45 11.69 8.50 -13.41
N LYS A 46 11.96 9.79 -13.18
CA LYS A 46 13.16 10.27 -12.49
C LYS A 46 13.21 9.78 -11.04
N GLU A 47 12.14 9.98 -10.27
CA GLU A 47 12.05 9.53 -8.88
C GLU A 47 12.05 8.01 -8.81
N LEU A 48 11.35 7.35 -9.73
CA LEU A 48 11.32 5.89 -9.83
C LEU A 48 12.70 5.31 -10.09
N THR A 49 13.49 5.91 -11.01
CA THR A 49 14.87 5.50 -11.29
C THR A 49 15.73 5.59 -10.02
N ILE A 50 15.64 6.71 -9.29
CA ILE A 50 16.39 6.89 -8.04
C ILE A 50 16.02 5.82 -7.01
N ILE A 51 14.73 5.52 -6.82
CA ILE A 51 14.24 4.49 -5.89
C ILE A 51 14.76 3.11 -6.30
N ILE A 52 14.68 2.79 -7.58
CA ILE A 52 15.12 1.50 -8.13
C ILE A 52 16.62 1.32 -7.92
N ASP A 53 17.41 2.35 -8.20
CA ASP A 53 18.86 2.30 -8.05
C ASP A 53 19.27 2.24 -6.57
N CYS A 54 18.69 3.10 -5.72
CA CYS A 54 19.00 3.11 -4.30
C CYS A 54 18.68 1.79 -3.59
N ALA A 55 17.56 1.16 -3.91
CA ALA A 55 17.17 -0.11 -3.31
C ALA A 55 17.63 -1.32 -4.13
N GLU A 56 18.36 -1.13 -5.24
CA GLU A 56 18.78 -2.18 -6.17
C GLU A 56 17.63 -3.12 -6.53
N ILE A 57 16.53 -2.55 -6.99
CA ILE A 57 15.28 -3.27 -7.26
C ILE A 57 15.42 -4.09 -8.54
N SER A 58 15.23 -5.39 -8.41
CA SER A 58 15.38 -6.30 -9.54
C SER A 58 14.06 -6.63 -10.27
N HIS A 59 12.93 -6.46 -9.60
CA HIS A 59 11.61 -6.81 -10.13
C HIS A 59 10.62 -5.68 -9.93
N LEU A 60 9.69 -5.52 -10.86
CA LEU A 60 8.60 -4.54 -10.80
C LEU A 60 7.28 -5.21 -11.11
N LEU A 61 6.28 -4.98 -10.26
CA LEU A 61 4.86 -5.23 -10.52
C LEU A 61 4.16 -3.88 -10.67
N CYS A 62 3.58 -3.60 -11.82
CA CYS A 62 2.99 -2.32 -12.13
C CYS A 62 1.57 -2.45 -12.64
N ASP A 63 0.69 -1.59 -12.14
CA ASP A 63 -0.62 -1.39 -12.73
C ASP A 63 -0.45 -0.87 -14.17
N LYS A 64 -1.14 -1.50 -15.12
CA LYS A 64 -1.07 -1.17 -16.55
C LYS A 64 -1.39 0.31 -16.82
N GLU A 65 -2.31 0.89 -16.05
CA GLU A 65 -2.64 2.32 -16.18
C GLU A 65 -1.47 3.26 -15.85
N LEU A 66 -0.40 2.75 -15.23
CA LEU A 66 0.76 3.52 -14.80
C LEU A 66 2.04 3.18 -15.56
N GLU A 67 1.94 2.45 -16.68
CA GLU A 67 3.09 1.92 -17.42
C GLU A 67 3.97 3.00 -18.09
N GLU A 68 3.38 4.14 -18.50
CA GLU A 68 4.08 5.17 -19.25
C GLU A 68 5.38 5.64 -18.60
N GLU A 69 5.34 5.93 -17.30
CA GLU A 69 6.51 6.37 -16.56
C GLU A 69 7.55 5.25 -16.37
N ILE A 70 7.11 3.98 -16.38
CA ILE A 70 8.00 2.82 -16.26
C ILE A 70 8.83 2.63 -17.53
N HIS A 71 8.26 2.85 -18.71
CA HIS A 71 8.98 2.76 -19.97
C HIS A 71 10.12 3.79 -20.10
N LEU A 72 10.06 4.87 -19.29
CA LEU A 72 11.09 5.92 -19.25
C LEU A 72 12.16 5.68 -18.20
N VAL A 73 11.98 4.69 -17.31
CA VAL A 73 12.98 4.33 -16.28
C VAL A 73 14.23 3.76 -16.94
N LYS A 74 15.38 4.25 -16.47
CA LYS A 74 16.70 3.77 -16.91
C LYS A 74 17.49 3.30 -15.69
N SER A 75 17.55 1.99 -15.49
CA SER A 75 18.28 1.37 -14.38
C SER A 75 18.80 0.02 -14.78
N ASP A 76 20.07 -0.24 -14.44
CA ASP A 76 20.70 -1.54 -14.66
C ASP A 76 20.28 -2.59 -13.63
N PHE A 77 19.64 -2.20 -12.53
CA PHE A 77 19.15 -3.11 -11.50
C PHE A 77 17.85 -3.79 -11.91
N LEU A 78 16.94 -3.09 -12.60
CA LEU A 78 15.64 -3.62 -12.99
C LEU A 78 15.77 -4.67 -14.09
N LYS A 79 15.51 -5.94 -13.74
CA LYS A 79 15.67 -7.09 -14.67
C LYS A 79 14.33 -7.61 -15.17
N GLN A 80 13.27 -7.50 -14.36
CA GLN A 80 11.95 -8.05 -14.67
C GLN A 80 10.87 -7.04 -14.39
N THR A 81 9.97 -6.85 -15.35
CA THR A 81 8.77 -6.02 -15.21
C THR A 81 7.56 -6.87 -15.60
N CYS A 82 6.52 -6.85 -14.77
CA CYS A 82 5.27 -7.52 -15.04
C CYS A 82 4.11 -6.54 -14.77
N PHE A 83 3.25 -6.39 -15.75
CA PHE A 83 2.07 -5.52 -15.63
C PHE A 83 0.85 -6.32 -15.24
N TYR A 84 -0.07 -5.70 -14.49
CA TYR A 84 -1.39 -6.23 -14.13
C TYR A 84 -2.50 -5.20 -14.44
N GLY A 85 -3.77 -5.59 -14.27
CA GLY A 85 -4.93 -4.82 -14.72
C GLY A 85 -5.37 -5.29 -16.09
N ASN A 86 -5.89 -6.53 -16.19
CA ASN A 86 -6.21 -7.23 -17.44
C ASN A 86 -5.01 -7.35 -18.38
N SER A 87 -3.88 -7.79 -17.86
CA SER A 87 -2.59 -7.84 -18.54
C SER A 87 -1.81 -9.12 -18.17
N GLN A 88 -0.50 -9.08 -18.34
CA GLN A 88 0.43 -10.20 -18.24
C GLN A 88 0.32 -11.00 -16.92
N LEU A 89 0.16 -10.31 -15.76
CA LEU A 89 0.12 -11.02 -14.48
C LEU A 89 -1.10 -11.92 -14.35
N GLU A 90 -2.27 -11.46 -14.78
CA GLU A 90 -3.52 -12.24 -14.75
C GLU A 90 -3.43 -13.48 -15.64
N GLU A 91 -2.80 -13.35 -16.83
CA GLU A 91 -2.55 -14.48 -17.73
C GLU A 91 -1.64 -15.52 -17.08
N LEU A 92 -0.56 -15.08 -16.43
CA LEU A 92 0.34 -15.95 -15.70
C LEU A 92 -0.37 -16.65 -14.53
N ILE A 93 -1.18 -15.93 -13.75
CA ILE A 93 -1.92 -16.47 -12.61
C ILE A 93 -2.94 -17.53 -13.06
N ALA A 94 -3.62 -17.33 -14.18
CA ALA A 94 -4.68 -18.22 -14.67
C ALA A 94 -4.21 -19.67 -14.87
N SER A 95 -2.93 -19.87 -15.14
CA SER A 95 -2.31 -21.18 -15.35
C SER A 95 -1.71 -21.82 -14.09
N LYS A 96 -1.75 -21.12 -12.92
CA LYS A 96 -1.06 -21.55 -11.70
C LYS A 96 -1.97 -22.29 -10.72
N PRO A 97 -1.39 -23.19 -9.90
CA PRO A 97 -2.11 -23.81 -8.79
C PRO A 97 -2.63 -22.77 -7.81
N LYS A 98 -3.77 -23.06 -7.17
CA LYS A 98 -4.34 -22.19 -6.11
C LYS A 98 -3.60 -22.30 -4.78
N THR A 99 -2.66 -23.23 -4.65
CA THR A 99 -1.84 -23.46 -3.46
C THR A 99 -0.40 -23.06 -3.72
N PHE A 100 0.25 -22.49 -2.72
CA PHE A 100 1.63 -22.07 -2.76
C PHE A 100 2.32 -22.36 -1.41
N ASN A 101 3.50 -22.95 -1.44
CA ASN A 101 4.31 -23.16 -0.26
C ASN A 101 5.06 -21.87 0.07
N ASN A 102 4.67 -21.23 1.17
CA ASN A 102 5.27 -19.96 1.58
C ASN A 102 6.76 -20.14 1.90
N TYR A 103 7.54 -19.14 1.52
CA TYR A 103 8.90 -19.02 2.01
C TYR A 103 8.90 -18.80 3.53
N HIS A 104 9.75 -19.52 4.25
CA HIS A 104 9.87 -19.40 5.71
C HIS A 104 10.77 -18.22 6.08
N SER A 105 10.20 -17.03 6.11
CA SER A 105 10.89 -15.82 6.57
C SER A 105 11.07 -15.83 8.08
N LYS A 106 12.22 -15.35 8.55
CA LYS A 106 12.45 -15.11 9.96
C LYS A 106 11.82 -13.77 10.38
N SER A 107 11.49 -13.63 11.66
CA SER A 107 10.91 -12.40 12.22
C SER A 107 11.80 -11.16 12.04
N ASP A 108 13.12 -11.36 12.01
CA ASP A 108 14.15 -10.34 11.80
C ASP A 108 14.63 -10.21 10.34
N SER A 109 14.01 -10.92 9.41
CA SER A 109 14.22 -10.68 7.98
C SER A 109 13.52 -9.40 7.54
N VAL A 110 14.14 -8.65 6.61
CA VAL A 110 13.55 -7.44 6.03
C VAL A 110 12.32 -7.84 5.20
N ALA A 111 11.19 -7.22 5.48
CA ALA A 111 9.93 -7.45 4.79
C ALA A 111 9.61 -6.35 3.78
N LEU A 112 9.85 -5.09 4.17
CA LEU A 112 9.61 -3.95 3.30
C LEU A 112 10.69 -2.88 3.45
N ILE A 113 10.87 -2.10 2.40
CA ILE A 113 11.67 -0.88 2.38
C ILE A 113 10.73 0.29 2.06
N GLY A 114 10.65 1.23 2.99
CA GLY A 114 9.97 2.50 2.81
C GLY A 114 10.94 3.61 2.41
N PHE A 115 10.45 4.58 1.65
CA PHE A 115 11.22 5.78 1.31
C PHE A 115 10.64 7.00 2.02
N THR A 116 11.52 7.83 2.57
CA THR A 116 11.15 9.13 3.15
C THR A 116 11.78 10.25 2.35
N SER A 117 11.12 11.41 2.33
CA SER A 117 11.71 12.64 1.77
C SER A 117 12.90 13.04 2.64
N GLY A 118 14.12 12.78 2.17
CA GLY A 118 15.33 13.21 2.87
C GLY A 118 15.45 14.74 2.87
N THR A 119 15.88 15.32 3.99
CA THR A 119 16.21 16.75 4.10
C THR A 119 17.33 17.20 3.15
N THR A 120 18.09 16.27 2.60
CA THR A 120 19.21 16.47 1.66
C THR A 120 18.81 16.32 0.19
N GLY A 121 17.52 16.16 -0.12
CA GLY A 121 17.02 16.01 -1.50
C GLY A 121 17.09 14.58 -2.07
N LEU A 122 17.84 13.67 -1.46
CA LEU A 122 17.83 12.25 -1.84
C LEU A 122 16.90 11.46 -0.91
N PRO A 123 16.09 10.54 -1.46
CA PRO A 123 15.22 9.68 -0.66
C PRO A 123 16.06 8.82 0.30
N LYS A 124 15.62 8.73 1.56
CA LYS A 124 16.24 7.83 2.54
C LYS A 124 15.43 6.55 2.62
N MET A 125 16.12 5.41 2.59
CA MET A 125 15.53 4.10 2.78
C MET A 125 15.39 3.77 4.27
N THR A 126 14.25 3.21 4.62
CA THR A 126 13.99 2.62 5.95
C THR A 126 13.61 1.16 5.77
N ALA A 127 14.39 0.26 6.33
CA ALA A 127 14.10 -1.17 6.31
C ALA A 127 13.23 -1.56 7.52
N HIS A 128 12.15 -2.30 7.26
CA HIS A 128 11.26 -2.81 8.28
C HIS A 128 11.26 -4.35 8.25
N TYR A 129 11.35 -4.96 9.40
CA TYR A 129 11.36 -6.41 9.57
C TYR A 129 9.93 -6.98 9.61
N HIS A 130 9.79 -8.29 9.40
CA HIS A 130 8.49 -8.96 9.55
C HIS A 130 7.85 -8.71 10.92
N ARG A 131 8.65 -8.75 12.00
CA ARG A 131 8.16 -8.44 13.37
C ARG A 131 7.63 -7.01 13.50
N ASP A 132 8.20 -6.04 12.79
CA ASP A 132 7.78 -4.63 12.91
C ASP A 132 6.37 -4.44 12.36
N ILE A 133 6.03 -5.19 11.29
CA ILE A 133 4.69 -5.18 10.69
C ILE A 133 3.64 -5.68 11.69
N LEU A 134 3.96 -6.71 12.47
CA LEU A 134 3.07 -7.22 13.52
C LEU A 134 3.00 -6.26 14.71
N ASN A 135 4.15 -5.76 15.16
CA ASN A 135 4.24 -4.85 16.30
C ASN A 135 3.43 -3.56 16.11
N ILE A 136 3.41 -2.98 14.88
CA ILE A 136 2.57 -1.79 14.63
C ILE A 136 1.07 -2.09 14.74
N CYS A 137 0.65 -3.32 14.44
CA CYS A 137 -0.74 -3.75 14.61
C CYS A 137 -1.13 -3.92 16.09
N GLU A 138 -0.17 -4.30 16.93
CA GLU A 138 -0.35 -4.47 18.37
C GLU A 138 -0.21 -3.15 19.16
N ALA A 139 0.30 -2.09 18.53
CA ALA A 139 0.49 -0.79 19.16
C ALA A 139 -0.72 0.15 18.98
N PHE A 140 -0.63 1.11 18.08
CA PHE A 140 -1.64 2.15 17.87
C PHE A 140 -3.08 1.61 17.67
N PRO A 141 -3.34 0.60 16.83
CA PRO A 141 -4.70 0.13 16.64
C PRO A 141 -5.30 -0.45 17.91
N GLN A 142 -4.56 -1.27 18.65
CA GLN A 142 -5.06 -1.93 19.84
C GLN A 142 -5.49 -0.94 20.93
N TYR A 143 -4.74 0.15 21.13
CA TYR A 143 -5.01 1.09 22.23
C TYR A 143 -5.87 2.29 21.82
N SER A 144 -5.74 2.77 20.59
CA SER A 144 -6.39 4.01 20.13
C SER A 144 -7.61 3.77 19.25
N LEU A 145 -7.52 2.87 18.27
CA LEU A 145 -8.62 2.59 17.35
C LEU A 145 -9.60 1.58 17.91
N GLN A 146 -9.09 0.55 18.59
CA GLN A 146 -9.86 -0.58 19.10
C GLN A 146 -10.78 -1.18 18.02
N PRO A 147 -10.20 -1.69 16.91
CA PRO A 147 -11.00 -2.23 15.82
C PRO A 147 -11.67 -3.54 16.23
N THR A 148 -12.79 -3.80 15.58
CA THR A 148 -13.56 -5.04 15.70
C THR A 148 -13.74 -5.67 14.33
N PRO A 149 -14.10 -6.95 14.22
CA PRO A 149 -14.42 -7.58 12.93
C PRO A 149 -15.59 -6.92 12.17
N ASN A 150 -16.41 -6.14 12.86
CA ASN A 150 -17.54 -5.42 12.26
C ASN A 150 -17.16 -4.05 11.68
N ASP A 151 -15.92 -3.62 11.86
CA ASP A 151 -15.47 -2.33 11.34
C ASP A 151 -15.17 -2.40 9.85
N ILE A 152 -15.43 -1.27 9.19
CA ILE A 152 -15.10 -1.06 7.78
C ILE A 152 -14.20 0.18 7.70
N PHE A 153 -13.00 -0.03 7.21
CA PHE A 153 -11.98 1.02 7.05
C PHE A 153 -12.05 1.64 5.66
N THR A 154 -11.71 2.90 5.54
CA THR A 154 -11.40 3.58 4.28
C THR A 154 -10.41 4.71 4.49
N GLY A 155 -9.92 5.30 3.41
CA GLY A 155 -9.05 6.48 3.51
C GLY A 155 -8.44 6.92 2.19
N SER A 156 -7.74 8.03 2.26
CA SER A 156 -7.04 8.62 1.12
C SER A 156 -5.53 8.30 1.05
N PRO A 157 -4.83 7.88 2.13
CA PRO A 157 -3.39 7.70 2.04
C PRO A 157 -3.01 6.59 1.05
N PRO A 158 -2.01 6.81 0.19
CA PRO A 158 -1.52 5.76 -0.70
C PRO A 158 -0.96 4.56 0.07
N LEU A 159 -1.25 3.35 -0.41
CA LEU A 159 -0.70 2.10 0.15
C LEU A 159 0.84 2.00 0.01
N GLY A 160 1.43 2.84 -0.83
CA GLY A 160 2.89 2.99 -0.94
C GLY A 160 3.55 3.63 0.28
N PHE A 161 2.77 4.21 1.21
CA PHE A 161 3.26 4.78 2.47
C PHE A 161 2.77 3.99 3.67
N THR A 162 3.55 4.01 4.75
CA THR A 162 3.23 3.30 5.99
C THR A 162 1.89 3.72 6.59
N PHE A 163 1.49 5.00 6.46
CA PHE A 163 0.18 5.48 6.92
C PHE A 163 -0.98 4.82 6.17
N GLY A 164 -0.89 4.71 4.84
CA GLY A 164 -1.88 4.01 4.03
C GLY A 164 -1.83 2.50 4.21
N LEU A 165 -0.64 1.92 4.16
CA LEU A 165 -0.45 0.48 4.34
C LEU A 165 -0.97 0.02 5.71
N GLY A 166 -0.58 0.70 6.79
CA GLY A 166 -1.06 0.40 8.15
C GLY A 166 -2.57 0.56 8.25
N GLY A 167 -3.07 1.76 7.94
CA GLY A 167 -4.48 2.12 8.15
C GLY A 167 -5.48 1.39 7.27
N LEU A 168 -5.11 1.05 6.04
CA LEU A 168 -6.06 0.51 5.07
C LEU A 168 -5.86 -0.99 4.77
N VAL A 169 -4.75 -1.57 5.21
CA VAL A 169 -4.44 -2.99 4.94
C VAL A 169 -4.11 -3.74 6.22
N LEU A 170 -3.03 -3.37 6.90
CA LEU A 170 -2.50 -4.18 7.99
C LEU A 170 -3.43 -4.19 9.21
N PHE A 171 -3.92 -3.02 9.62
CA PHE A 171 -4.80 -2.92 10.80
C PHE A 171 -6.13 -3.63 10.58
N PRO A 172 -6.91 -3.35 9.50
CA PRO A 172 -8.15 -4.08 9.30
C PRO A 172 -7.92 -5.59 9.19
N MET A 173 -6.91 -6.05 8.47
CA MET A 173 -6.62 -7.48 8.33
C MET A 173 -6.24 -8.13 9.66
N TYR A 174 -5.45 -7.47 10.49
CA TYR A 174 -5.02 -8.01 11.80
C TYR A 174 -6.20 -8.24 12.75
N PHE A 175 -7.19 -7.34 12.73
CA PHE A 175 -8.38 -7.42 13.58
C PHE A 175 -9.58 -8.11 12.92
N GLY A 176 -9.43 -8.66 11.72
CA GLY A 176 -10.52 -9.33 11.00
C GLY A 176 -11.60 -8.38 10.48
N ALA A 177 -11.30 -7.09 10.40
CA ALA A 177 -12.16 -6.05 9.84
C ALA A 177 -12.08 -5.99 8.32
N SER A 178 -12.99 -5.22 7.70
CA SER A 178 -13.01 -5.00 6.25
C SER A 178 -12.36 -3.67 5.88
N THR A 179 -11.95 -3.52 4.61
CA THR A 179 -11.49 -2.24 4.07
C THR A 179 -12.15 -1.96 2.72
N PHE A 180 -12.52 -0.69 2.50
CA PHE A 180 -12.99 -0.16 1.23
C PHE A 180 -11.92 0.73 0.64
N LEU A 181 -11.25 0.27 -0.42
CA LEU A 181 -10.17 0.99 -1.10
C LEU A 181 -10.72 1.91 -2.17
N ILE A 182 -10.14 3.11 -2.28
CA ILE A 182 -10.47 4.12 -3.29
C ILE A 182 -9.21 4.44 -4.08
N GLU A 183 -9.21 4.16 -5.38
CA GLU A 183 -8.03 4.33 -6.24
C GLU A 183 -7.65 5.80 -6.43
N LYS A 184 -8.64 6.67 -6.60
CA LYS A 184 -8.47 8.12 -6.79
C LYS A 184 -9.28 8.86 -5.71
N PRO A 185 -8.82 8.85 -4.44
CA PRO A 185 -9.60 9.39 -3.34
C PRO A 185 -9.73 10.91 -3.44
N SER A 186 -10.94 11.39 -3.08
CA SER A 186 -11.24 12.81 -2.86
C SER A 186 -12.14 12.95 -1.63
N PRO A 187 -12.24 14.14 -1.02
CA PRO A 187 -13.15 14.37 0.11
C PRO A 187 -14.59 13.95 -0.17
N ASP A 188 -15.11 14.23 -1.37
CA ASP A 188 -16.49 13.87 -1.75
C ASP A 188 -16.66 12.34 -1.90
N LEU A 189 -15.66 11.65 -2.47
CA LEU A 189 -15.69 10.20 -2.58
C LEU A 189 -15.55 9.52 -1.21
N LEU A 190 -14.80 10.10 -0.28
CA LEU A 190 -14.72 9.60 1.10
C LEU A 190 -16.08 9.74 1.79
N LEU A 191 -16.73 10.90 1.72
CA LEU A 191 -18.06 11.12 2.29
C LEU A 191 -19.10 10.17 1.68
N LYS A 192 -19.08 10.02 0.36
CA LYS A 192 -19.95 9.08 -0.34
C LYS A 192 -19.71 7.63 0.11
N ALA A 193 -18.44 7.22 0.24
CA ALA A 193 -18.10 5.88 0.73
C ALA A 193 -18.57 5.66 2.17
N ILE A 194 -18.39 6.65 3.06
CA ILE A 194 -18.87 6.58 4.45
C ILE A 194 -20.37 6.35 4.48
N GLN A 195 -21.14 7.11 3.70
CA GLN A 195 -22.59 6.98 3.63
C GLN A 195 -23.04 5.63 3.04
N ASP A 196 -22.51 5.26 1.86
CA ASP A 196 -23.02 4.14 1.06
C ASP A 196 -22.60 2.79 1.65
N PHE A 197 -21.36 2.70 2.18
CA PHE A 197 -20.78 1.46 2.71
C PHE A 197 -20.73 1.42 4.22
N LYS A 198 -21.32 2.42 4.91
CA LYS A 198 -21.36 2.50 6.38
C LYS A 198 -19.97 2.35 6.99
N ILE A 199 -19.02 3.09 6.44
CA ILE A 199 -17.64 3.11 6.92
C ILE A 199 -17.61 3.56 8.40
N THR A 200 -16.81 2.86 9.20
CA THR A 200 -16.70 3.13 10.64
C THR A 200 -15.40 3.82 11.03
N ILE A 201 -14.33 3.63 10.23
CA ILE A 201 -13.00 4.18 10.51
C ILE A 201 -12.43 4.78 9.21
N CYS A 202 -12.08 6.08 9.25
CA CYS A 202 -11.55 6.78 8.08
C CYS A 202 -10.18 7.38 8.37
N PHE A 203 -9.21 7.12 7.48
CA PHE A 203 -7.85 7.65 7.50
C PHE A 203 -7.67 8.70 6.42
N THR A 204 -7.33 9.94 6.78
CA THR A 204 -6.98 10.95 5.77
C THR A 204 -6.17 12.09 6.38
N ALA A 205 -5.65 13.00 5.53
CA ALA A 205 -4.86 14.13 5.96
C ALA A 205 -5.73 15.27 6.53
N PRO A 206 -5.18 16.15 7.38
CA PRO A 206 -5.86 17.35 7.89
C PRO A 206 -6.53 18.21 6.83
N THR A 207 -5.87 18.41 5.70
CA THR A 207 -6.41 19.16 4.54
C THR A 207 -7.72 18.57 4.03
N ALA A 208 -7.80 17.24 3.90
CA ALA A 208 -9.02 16.57 3.48
C ALA A 208 -10.11 16.64 4.56
N TRP A 209 -9.75 16.47 5.84
CA TRP A 209 -10.70 16.64 6.95
C TRP A 209 -11.32 18.04 6.96
N ARG A 210 -10.53 19.07 6.70
CA ARG A 210 -11.04 20.46 6.61
C ARG A 210 -12.12 20.60 5.53
N ILE A 211 -11.94 19.98 4.36
CA ILE A 211 -12.94 20.00 3.30
C ILE A 211 -14.16 19.15 3.68
N ILE A 212 -13.95 17.96 4.25
CA ILE A 212 -15.02 17.07 4.71
C ILE A 212 -15.94 17.79 5.69
N THR A 213 -15.39 18.52 6.66
CA THR A 213 -16.20 19.23 7.67
C THR A 213 -17.12 20.30 7.09
N THR A 214 -16.78 20.88 5.92
CA THR A 214 -17.67 21.86 5.26
C THR A 214 -18.86 21.22 4.54
N LYS A 215 -18.80 19.92 4.28
CA LYS A 215 -19.79 19.18 3.48
C LYS A 215 -20.51 18.07 4.28
N VAL A 216 -20.16 17.89 5.53
CA VAL A 216 -20.63 16.78 6.37
C VAL A 216 -22.15 16.72 6.50
N ASN A 217 -22.83 17.87 6.46
CA ASN A 217 -24.29 17.96 6.59
C ASN A 217 -25.04 17.42 5.35
N ASP A 218 -24.37 17.22 4.23
CA ASP A 218 -24.96 16.71 2.98
C ASP A 218 -24.94 15.18 2.90
N TYR A 219 -24.32 14.50 3.90
CA TYR A 219 -24.10 13.06 3.89
C TYR A 219 -24.49 12.40 5.23
N ASP A 220 -24.97 11.16 5.18
CA ASP A 220 -25.13 10.34 6.39
C ASP A 220 -23.78 9.74 6.83
N ILE A 221 -23.16 10.36 7.81
CA ILE A 221 -21.90 9.89 8.42
C ILE A 221 -22.11 9.20 9.78
N SER A 222 -23.33 8.83 10.13
CA SER A 222 -23.68 8.28 11.46
C SER A 222 -22.94 6.98 11.82
N SER A 223 -22.44 6.25 10.81
CA SER A 223 -21.62 5.06 11.00
C SER A 223 -20.18 5.36 11.42
N LEU A 224 -19.65 6.56 11.14
CA LEU A 224 -18.25 6.90 11.35
C LEU A 224 -17.97 7.11 12.85
N ARG A 225 -17.18 6.21 13.44
CA ARG A 225 -16.83 6.25 14.87
C ARG A 225 -15.41 6.72 15.16
N LYS A 226 -14.49 6.61 14.19
CA LYS A 226 -13.08 7.02 14.33
C LYS A 226 -12.61 7.77 13.09
N CYS A 227 -12.02 8.92 13.33
CA CYS A 227 -11.33 9.75 12.33
C CYS A 227 -9.83 9.74 12.65
N VAL A 228 -9.01 9.33 11.73
CA VAL A 228 -7.55 9.31 11.91
C VAL A 228 -6.91 10.33 10.96
N SER A 229 -6.06 11.18 11.53
CA SER A 229 -5.39 12.24 10.80
C SER A 229 -3.88 12.15 10.98
N ALA A 230 -3.14 12.20 9.88
CA ALA A 230 -1.68 12.27 9.87
C ALA A 230 -1.15 12.86 8.55
N GLY A 231 0.17 13.03 8.48
CA GLY A 231 0.87 13.58 7.32
C GLY A 231 1.12 15.09 7.39
N GLU A 232 0.31 15.81 8.16
CA GLU A 232 0.41 17.26 8.39
C GLU A 232 0.03 17.57 9.84
N THR A 233 0.32 18.79 10.29
CA THR A 233 -0.19 19.27 11.59
C THR A 233 -1.70 19.45 11.52
N LEU A 234 -2.42 18.85 12.45
CA LEU A 234 -3.85 19.07 12.63
C LEU A 234 -4.05 20.42 13.33
N PRO A 235 -4.69 21.43 12.67
CA PRO A 235 -4.90 22.73 13.27
C PRO A 235 -5.98 22.72 14.35
#